data_ec223aef0f4e9dced19ab7464c962e3a
#
_entry.id   ec223aef0f4e9dced19ab7464c962e3a
#
_cell.length_a   1.000
_cell.length_b   1.000
_cell.length_c   1.000
_cell.angle_alpha   90.00
_cell.angle_beta   90.00
_cell.angle_gamma   90.00
#
_symmetry.space_group_name_H-M   'P 1'
#
loop_
_entity.id
_entity.type
_entity.pdbx_description
1 polymer ?
#
loop_
_entity_poly.entity_id
_entity_poly.type
_entity_poly.pdbx_seq_one_letter_code
_entity_poly.pdbx_strand_id
1 'polypeptide(L)'
;MAEFIKIYDENPNPKEIAKVVKVLRDGGLVIYPTDTVYGLGCDITKTRALEKIARIKGIKLSKANWSFICADLSNLSDYVKQIDTATFKILKRALPGPYTFILPGNNNLPKDFKKRNTVGIRVPDNTIAHTLVSELGNPIVSTSIRDDDDVLEYTTDPELIFEKWQNLVDVVIDGGYGDNVASTVIDLSVSPPEVIREGKGNLDIL
;
A
#
# COMPACT_ATOMS: atom_id res chain seq x y z
N MET A 1 12.26 14.33 13.09
CA MET A 1 13.09 13.75 12.01
C MET A 1 12.83 12.26 12.00
N ALA A 2 12.55 11.68 10.85
CA ALA A 2 12.26 10.25 10.72
C ALA A 2 13.44 9.38 11.15
N GLU A 3 13.17 8.15 11.57
CA GLU A 3 14.19 7.11 11.70
C GLU A 3 14.44 6.45 10.33
N PHE A 4 15.71 6.24 9.96
CA PHE A 4 16.10 5.50 8.76
C PHE A 4 16.50 4.09 9.16
N ILE A 5 15.76 3.09 8.72
CA ILE A 5 15.90 1.71 9.19
C ILE A 5 16.19 0.80 8.00
N LYS A 6 17.35 0.14 8.03
CA LYS A 6 17.70 -0.86 7.02
C LYS A 6 17.07 -2.22 7.36
N ILE A 7 16.32 -2.77 6.42
CA ILE A 7 15.70 -4.10 6.52
C ILE A 7 15.95 -4.85 5.21
N TYR A 8 16.47 -6.06 5.30
CA TYR A 8 16.71 -6.91 4.13
C TYR A 8 15.46 -7.72 3.78
N ASP A 9 15.05 -7.69 2.51
CA ASP A 9 13.81 -8.35 2.06
C ASP A 9 13.89 -9.87 2.19
N GLU A 10 15.06 -10.47 1.97
CA GLU A 10 15.26 -11.92 2.07
C GLU A 10 15.12 -12.43 3.51
N ASN A 11 15.39 -11.59 4.51
CA ASN A 11 15.32 -11.99 5.93
C ASN A 11 15.08 -10.74 6.81
N PRO A 12 13.83 -10.24 6.87
CA PRO A 12 13.49 -9.08 7.68
C PRO A 12 13.81 -9.31 9.17
N ASN A 13 14.63 -8.42 9.75
CA ASN A 13 14.99 -8.51 11.15
C ASN A 13 13.76 -8.27 12.05
N PRO A 14 13.33 -9.22 12.90
CA PRO A 14 12.14 -9.10 13.71
C PRO A 14 12.14 -7.88 14.66
N LYS A 15 13.32 -7.47 15.15
CA LYS A 15 13.44 -6.31 16.05
C LYS A 15 13.15 -5.02 15.30
N GLU A 16 13.66 -4.88 14.07
CA GLU A 16 13.41 -3.70 13.24
C GLU A 16 11.96 -3.67 12.75
N ILE A 17 11.41 -4.80 12.34
CA ILE A 17 9.97 -4.92 12.03
C ILE A 17 9.11 -4.48 13.23
N ALA A 18 9.40 -4.98 14.44
CA ALA A 18 8.65 -4.62 15.64
C ALA A 18 8.69 -3.12 15.95
N LYS A 19 9.83 -2.44 15.70
CA LYS A 19 9.92 -0.98 15.84
C LYS A 19 8.99 -0.26 14.86
N VAL A 20 9.03 -0.65 13.59
CA VAL A 20 8.17 -0.05 12.55
C VAL A 20 6.69 -0.29 12.85
N VAL A 21 6.33 -1.52 13.24
CA VAL A 21 4.95 -1.86 13.62
C VAL A 21 4.48 -1.03 14.83
N LYS A 22 5.36 -0.80 15.80
CA LYS A 22 5.05 0.09 16.92
C LYS A 22 4.73 1.51 16.45
N VAL A 23 5.54 2.06 15.53
CA VAL A 23 5.29 3.39 14.95
C VAL A 23 3.93 3.43 14.25
N LEU A 24 3.59 2.42 13.45
CA LEU A 24 2.27 2.32 12.79
C LEU A 24 1.14 2.29 13.83
N ARG A 25 1.26 1.43 14.87
CA ARG A 25 0.26 1.33 15.96
C ARG A 25 0.09 2.62 16.74
N ASP A 26 1.14 3.40 16.86
CA ASP A 26 1.11 4.73 17.53
C ASP A 26 0.55 5.84 16.60
N GLY A 27 0.21 5.51 15.34
CA GLY A 27 -0.36 6.44 14.35
C GLY A 27 0.70 7.24 13.60
N GLY A 28 1.92 6.70 13.49
CA GLY A 28 2.99 7.23 12.67
C GLY A 28 2.82 6.89 11.19
N LEU A 29 3.60 7.60 10.37
CA LEU A 29 3.70 7.41 8.92
C LEU A 29 4.99 6.70 8.58
N VAL A 30 4.90 5.70 7.71
CA VAL A 30 6.03 4.88 7.28
C VAL A 30 6.16 4.88 5.77
N ILE A 31 7.37 5.10 5.27
CA ILE A 31 7.73 4.81 3.89
C ILE A 31 8.42 3.44 3.85
N TYR A 32 7.96 2.57 2.96
CA TYR A 32 8.40 1.18 2.90
C TYR A 32 8.46 0.66 1.46
N PRO A 33 9.35 -0.30 1.17
CA PRO A 33 9.48 -0.90 -0.14
C PRO A 33 8.27 -1.77 -0.48
N THR A 34 8.03 -1.92 -1.78
CA THR A 34 7.09 -2.89 -2.35
C THR A 34 7.70 -3.54 -3.58
N ASP A 35 6.98 -4.44 -4.23
CA ASP A 35 7.33 -5.03 -5.53
C ASP A 35 7.26 -4.07 -6.73
N THR A 36 6.87 -2.82 -6.46
CA THR A 36 6.78 -1.70 -7.42
C THR A 36 7.49 -0.47 -6.82
N VAL A 37 6.86 0.69 -6.84
CA VAL A 37 7.39 1.90 -6.22
C VAL A 37 7.23 1.84 -4.69
N TYR A 38 8.10 2.55 -3.97
CA TYR A 38 7.96 2.74 -2.53
C TYR A 38 6.58 3.31 -2.17
N GLY A 39 6.03 2.84 -1.05
CA GLY A 39 4.74 3.26 -0.51
C GLY A 39 4.88 4.16 0.71
N LEU A 40 4.01 5.17 0.82
CA LEU A 40 3.75 5.93 2.04
C LEU A 40 2.49 5.36 2.68
N GLY A 41 2.58 4.88 3.91
CA GLY A 41 1.45 4.22 4.56
C GLY A 41 1.30 4.51 6.03
N CYS A 42 0.13 4.16 6.55
CA CYS A 42 -0.22 4.18 7.96
C CYS A 42 -1.21 3.07 8.30
N ASP A 43 -1.37 2.80 9.58
CA ASP A 43 -2.39 1.88 10.10
C ASP A 43 -3.79 2.37 9.73
N ILE A 44 -4.60 1.51 9.11
CA ILE A 44 -5.98 1.79 8.66
C ILE A 44 -6.89 2.30 9.80
N THR A 45 -6.57 1.95 11.05
CA THR A 45 -7.37 2.33 12.23
C THR A 45 -7.08 3.75 12.73
N LYS A 46 -6.06 4.43 12.18
CA LYS A 46 -5.55 5.72 12.66
C LYS A 46 -6.00 6.89 11.79
N THR A 47 -7.21 7.40 12.02
CA THR A 47 -7.79 8.55 11.27
C THR A 47 -6.84 9.74 11.17
N ARG A 48 -6.15 10.11 12.28
CA ARG A 48 -5.21 11.25 12.26
C ARG A 48 -4.02 11.01 11.33
N ALA A 49 -3.55 9.76 11.20
CA ALA A 49 -2.47 9.41 10.28
C ALA A 49 -2.95 9.52 8.82
N LEU A 50 -4.17 9.07 8.52
CA LEU A 50 -4.82 9.24 7.22
C LEU A 50 -4.93 10.72 6.82
N GLU A 51 -5.34 11.59 7.76
CA GLU A 51 -5.41 13.03 7.56
C GLU A 51 -4.02 13.64 7.28
N LYS A 52 -2.97 13.17 7.97
CA LYS A 52 -1.59 13.59 7.70
C LYS A 52 -1.16 13.24 6.28
N ILE A 53 -1.38 11.99 5.83
CA ILE A 53 -1.05 11.58 4.44
C ILE A 53 -1.84 12.46 3.45
N ALA A 54 -3.14 12.69 3.68
CA ALA A 54 -3.95 13.53 2.80
C ALA A 54 -3.39 14.95 2.68
N ARG A 55 -2.91 15.53 3.79
CA ARG A 55 -2.29 16.85 3.83
C ARG A 55 -0.95 16.86 3.06
N ILE A 56 -0.10 15.86 3.27
CA ILE A 56 1.19 15.71 2.57
C ILE A 56 0.96 15.62 1.06
N LYS A 57 -0.05 14.85 0.63
CA LYS A 57 -0.38 14.68 -0.79
C LYS A 57 -1.24 15.81 -1.36
N GLY A 58 -1.55 16.84 -0.59
CA GLY A 58 -2.35 17.99 -1.06
C GLY A 58 -3.79 17.67 -1.47
N ILE A 59 -4.35 16.56 -0.98
CA ILE A 59 -5.68 16.09 -1.37
C ILE A 59 -6.64 16.04 -0.18
N LYS A 60 -7.94 16.16 -0.45
CA LYS A 60 -8.96 15.90 0.58
C LYS A 60 -9.05 14.40 0.86
N LEU A 61 -9.06 13.99 2.13
CA LEU A 61 -9.19 12.58 2.53
C LEU A 61 -10.38 11.88 1.86
N SER A 62 -11.50 12.56 1.70
CA SER A 62 -12.69 12.04 1.02
C SER A 62 -12.50 11.74 -0.48
N LYS A 63 -11.46 12.31 -1.11
CA LYS A 63 -11.13 12.12 -2.53
C LYS A 63 -9.89 11.23 -2.76
N ALA A 64 -9.24 10.79 -1.69
CA ALA A 64 -8.01 10.01 -1.79
C ALA A 64 -8.28 8.59 -2.29
N ASN A 65 -7.73 8.20 -3.42
CA ASN A 65 -7.84 6.85 -3.98
C ASN A 65 -6.65 5.99 -3.52
N TRP A 66 -6.63 5.64 -2.21
CA TRP A 66 -5.58 4.82 -1.63
C TRP A 66 -5.94 3.35 -1.65
N SER A 67 -4.90 2.51 -1.60
CA SER A 67 -5.04 1.05 -1.52
C SER A 67 -4.86 0.56 -0.09
N PHE A 68 -5.48 -0.57 0.21
CA PHE A 68 -5.22 -1.36 1.40
C PHE A 68 -4.17 -2.41 1.05
N ILE A 69 -3.03 -2.34 1.71
CA ILE A 69 -2.02 -3.36 1.63
C ILE A 69 -2.40 -4.45 2.61
N CYS A 70 -2.63 -5.65 2.09
CA CYS A 70 -2.99 -6.85 2.85
C CYS A 70 -1.82 -7.83 2.83
N ALA A 71 -1.72 -8.69 3.84
CA ALA A 71 -0.74 -9.76 3.88
C ALA A 71 -1.09 -10.85 2.85
N ASP A 72 -2.38 -11.16 2.74
CA ASP A 72 -2.93 -12.14 1.82
C ASP A 72 -4.43 -11.86 1.56
N LEU A 73 -5.13 -12.82 0.95
CA LEU A 73 -6.56 -12.72 0.65
C LEU A 73 -7.48 -13.27 1.77
N SER A 74 -6.93 -13.76 2.88
CA SER A 74 -7.71 -14.46 3.92
C SER A 74 -8.75 -13.56 4.58
N ASN A 75 -8.40 -12.29 4.83
CA ASN A 75 -9.27 -11.33 5.50
C ASN A 75 -9.94 -10.35 4.52
N LEU A 76 -9.98 -10.71 3.23
CA LEU A 76 -10.58 -9.85 2.20
C LEU A 76 -12.05 -9.49 2.50
N SER A 77 -12.82 -10.45 3.03
CA SER A 77 -14.22 -10.28 3.42
C SER A 77 -14.45 -9.22 4.51
N ASP A 78 -13.43 -8.84 5.27
CA ASP A 78 -13.55 -7.80 6.27
C ASP A 78 -13.73 -6.40 5.63
N TYR A 79 -13.30 -6.23 4.39
CA TYR A 79 -13.27 -4.94 3.69
C TYR A 79 -14.08 -4.93 2.40
N VAL A 80 -14.30 -6.09 1.79
CA VAL A 80 -14.88 -6.26 0.46
C VAL A 80 -16.19 -7.04 0.55
N LYS A 81 -17.17 -6.67 -0.27
CA LYS A 81 -18.39 -7.47 -0.44
C LYS A 81 -18.04 -8.84 -1.03
N GLN A 82 -18.99 -9.77 -0.91
CA GLN A 82 -18.84 -11.08 -1.57
C GLN A 82 -18.55 -10.88 -3.06
N ILE A 83 -17.47 -11.49 -3.52
CA ILE A 83 -17.04 -11.52 -4.92
C ILE A 83 -17.37 -12.89 -5.53
N ASP A 84 -17.55 -12.92 -6.83
CA ASP A 84 -17.81 -14.17 -7.54
C ASP A 84 -16.53 -15.02 -7.73
N THR A 85 -16.73 -16.25 -8.18
CA THR A 85 -15.63 -17.21 -8.39
C THR A 85 -14.66 -16.76 -9.48
N ALA A 86 -15.13 -16.06 -10.53
CA ALA A 86 -14.28 -15.59 -11.62
C ALA A 86 -13.32 -14.49 -11.12
N THR A 87 -13.87 -13.49 -10.43
CA THR A 87 -13.10 -12.43 -9.77
C THR A 87 -12.06 -13.02 -8.79
N PHE A 88 -12.47 -13.98 -7.94
CA PHE A 88 -11.56 -14.61 -7.00
C PHE A 88 -10.42 -15.38 -7.69
N LYS A 89 -10.68 -16.03 -8.83
CA LYS A 89 -9.63 -16.69 -9.63
C LYS A 89 -8.61 -15.69 -10.19
N ILE A 90 -9.05 -14.52 -10.64
CA ILE A 90 -8.14 -13.44 -11.10
C ILE A 90 -7.24 -13.03 -9.94
N LEU A 91 -7.80 -12.73 -8.76
CA LEU A 91 -7.02 -12.34 -7.58
C LEU A 91 -5.97 -13.40 -7.23
N LYS A 92 -6.37 -14.69 -7.16
CA LYS A 92 -5.44 -15.79 -6.83
C LYS A 92 -4.33 -16.02 -7.85
N ARG A 93 -4.55 -15.66 -9.12
CA ARG A 93 -3.55 -15.77 -10.18
C ARG A 93 -2.54 -14.64 -10.11
N ALA A 94 -2.98 -13.45 -9.71
CA ALA A 94 -2.24 -12.21 -9.78
C ALA A 94 -1.52 -11.82 -8.47
N LEU A 95 -1.98 -12.33 -7.32
CA LEU A 95 -1.50 -11.93 -6.00
C LEU A 95 -0.85 -13.10 -5.23
N PRO A 96 0.27 -12.88 -4.54
CA PRO A 96 1.02 -11.61 -4.45
C PRO A 96 1.59 -11.15 -5.78
N GLY A 97 1.64 -9.82 -6.01
CA GLY A 97 2.18 -9.28 -7.25
C GLY A 97 1.85 -7.80 -7.50
N PRO A 98 2.35 -7.26 -8.62
CA PRO A 98 2.36 -5.83 -8.91
C PRO A 98 1.00 -5.29 -9.39
N TYR A 99 -0.07 -5.65 -8.69
CA TYR A 99 -1.43 -5.27 -9.04
C TYR A 99 -2.12 -4.53 -7.90
N THR A 100 -3.06 -3.66 -8.28
CA THR A 100 -4.06 -3.06 -7.41
C THR A 100 -5.43 -3.37 -7.99
N PHE A 101 -6.26 -4.10 -7.25
CA PHE A 101 -7.61 -4.41 -7.67
C PHE A 101 -8.61 -3.54 -6.95
N ILE A 102 -9.45 -2.84 -7.70
CA ILE A 102 -10.59 -2.09 -7.15
C ILE A 102 -11.76 -3.07 -7.02
N LEU A 103 -12.26 -3.23 -5.80
CA LEU A 103 -13.31 -4.18 -5.45
C LEU A 103 -14.47 -3.47 -4.74
N PRO A 104 -15.70 -4.02 -4.78
CA PRO A 104 -16.83 -3.46 -4.04
C PRO A 104 -16.57 -3.49 -2.53
N GLY A 105 -16.55 -2.30 -1.90
CA GLY A 105 -16.37 -2.17 -0.46
C GLY A 105 -17.61 -2.62 0.32
N ASN A 106 -17.41 -3.24 1.49
CA ASN A 106 -18.50 -3.65 2.37
C ASN A 106 -18.84 -2.57 3.44
N ASN A 107 -19.81 -2.86 4.30
CA ASN A 107 -20.26 -1.94 5.35
C ASN A 107 -19.32 -1.89 6.57
N ASN A 108 -18.33 -2.80 6.66
CA ASN A 108 -17.37 -2.87 7.76
C ASN A 108 -16.16 -1.96 7.53
N LEU A 109 -16.08 -1.30 6.36
CA LEU A 109 -15.00 -0.35 6.10
C LEU A 109 -14.88 0.68 7.23
N PRO A 110 -13.66 1.07 7.60
CA PRO A 110 -13.44 2.13 8.59
C PRO A 110 -14.18 3.41 8.21
N LYS A 111 -14.53 4.23 9.21
CA LYS A 111 -15.37 5.43 9.06
C LYS A 111 -14.94 6.33 7.90
N ASP A 112 -13.63 6.49 7.73
CA ASP A 112 -13.07 7.36 6.70
C ASP A 112 -13.26 6.82 5.27
N PHE A 113 -13.58 5.52 5.14
CA PHE A 113 -13.83 4.83 3.88
C PHE A 113 -15.29 4.43 3.67
N LYS A 114 -16.17 4.58 4.67
CA LYS A 114 -17.60 4.17 4.60
C LYS A 114 -18.41 4.81 3.46
N LYS A 115 -18.02 5.99 3.02
CA LYS A 115 -18.70 6.69 1.91
C LYS A 115 -18.27 6.20 0.54
N ARG A 116 -17.33 5.26 0.48
CA ARG A 116 -16.82 4.71 -0.76
C ARG A 116 -17.53 3.41 -1.08
N ASN A 117 -17.94 3.27 -2.32
CA ASN A 117 -18.53 2.03 -2.81
C ASN A 117 -17.47 0.99 -3.18
N THR A 118 -16.22 1.42 -3.31
CA THR A 118 -15.09 0.57 -3.75
C THR A 118 -13.85 0.81 -2.90
N VAL A 119 -12.97 -0.17 -2.88
CA VAL A 119 -11.68 -0.14 -2.20
C VAL A 119 -10.61 -0.77 -3.08
N GLY A 120 -9.43 -0.15 -3.15
CA GLY A 120 -8.26 -0.74 -3.79
C GLY A 120 -7.58 -1.74 -2.86
N ILE A 121 -7.37 -2.96 -3.31
CA ILE A 121 -6.68 -4.03 -2.58
C ILE A 121 -5.36 -4.35 -3.26
N ARG A 122 -4.31 -4.50 -2.46
CA ARG A 122 -2.98 -4.91 -2.90
C ARG A 122 -2.40 -5.96 -1.95
N VAL A 123 -1.72 -6.96 -2.52
CA VAL A 123 -0.84 -7.89 -1.81
C VAL A 123 0.49 -7.85 -2.54
N PRO A 124 1.44 -6.98 -2.14
CA PRO A 124 2.74 -6.88 -2.80
C PRO A 124 3.56 -8.16 -2.66
N ASP A 125 4.29 -8.54 -3.70
CA ASP A 125 5.31 -9.58 -3.63
C ASP A 125 6.61 -8.98 -3.05
N ASN A 126 6.58 -8.69 -1.75
CA ASN A 126 7.67 -8.10 -0.99
C ASN A 126 7.58 -8.56 0.47
N THR A 127 8.63 -9.20 0.97
CA THR A 127 8.63 -9.83 2.29
C THR A 127 8.54 -8.82 3.42
N ILE A 128 9.15 -7.63 3.27
CA ILE A 128 9.08 -6.56 4.28
C ILE A 128 7.63 -6.08 4.41
N ALA A 129 6.99 -5.72 3.30
CA ALA A 129 5.60 -5.25 3.30
C ALA A 129 4.64 -6.31 3.87
N HIS A 130 4.80 -7.57 3.47
CA HIS A 130 4.04 -8.70 3.99
C HIS A 130 4.20 -8.86 5.50
N THR A 131 5.45 -8.84 6.00
CA THR A 131 5.75 -9.01 7.43
C THR A 131 5.18 -7.86 8.26
N LEU A 132 5.30 -6.61 7.78
CA LEU A 132 4.73 -5.44 8.45
C LEU A 132 3.22 -5.57 8.64
N VAL A 133 2.49 -5.95 7.58
CA VAL A 133 1.02 -6.09 7.65
C VAL A 133 0.63 -7.26 8.54
N SER A 134 1.34 -8.39 8.46
CA SER A 134 1.09 -9.57 9.29
C SER A 134 1.29 -9.28 10.78
N GLU A 135 2.38 -8.61 11.13
CA GLU A 135 2.68 -8.24 12.52
C GLU A 135 1.78 -7.10 13.03
N LEU A 136 1.34 -6.19 12.15
CA LEU A 136 0.39 -5.14 12.51
C LEU A 136 -0.98 -5.73 12.85
N GLY A 137 -1.39 -6.77 12.13
CA GLY A 137 -2.66 -7.47 12.30
C GLY A 137 -3.85 -6.84 11.59
N ASN A 138 -3.62 -5.79 10.80
CA ASN A 138 -4.62 -5.15 9.94
C ASN A 138 -3.94 -4.47 8.73
N PRO A 139 -4.68 -4.11 7.68
CA PRO A 139 -4.08 -3.48 6.51
C PRO A 139 -3.38 -2.16 6.79
N ILE A 140 -2.35 -1.89 5.99
CA ILE A 140 -1.75 -0.57 5.87
C ILE A 140 -2.48 0.17 4.74
N VAL A 141 -3.03 1.35 5.03
CA VAL A 141 -3.50 2.26 3.98
C VAL A 141 -2.30 2.89 3.33
N SER A 142 -2.21 2.81 2.01
CA SER A 142 -1.02 3.17 1.26
C SER A 142 -1.31 4.01 0.02
N THR A 143 -0.38 4.89 -0.27
CA THR A 143 -0.26 5.61 -1.54
C THR A 143 1.21 5.58 -1.99
N SER A 144 1.48 5.72 -3.29
CA SER A 144 2.86 5.81 -3.77
C SER A 144 3.52 7.12 -3.29
N ILE A 145 4.84 7.09 -3.06
CA ILE A 145 5.62 8.30 -2.80
C ILE A 145 5.88 9.12 -4.06
N ARG A 146 5.55 8.58 -5.24
CA ARG A 146 5.75 9.23 -6.52
C ARG A 146 5.08 10.60 -6.51
N ASP A 147 5.87 11.61 -6.81
CA ASP A 147 5.42 12.96 -7.13
C ASP A 147 5.45 13.13 -8.66
N ASP A 148 4.85 14.20 -9.16
CA ASP A 148 4.93 14.59 -10.58
C ASP A 148 6.33 15.11 -10.97
N ASP A 149 7.29 15.10 -10.06
CA ASP A 149 8.67 15.49 -10.27
C ASP A 149 9.43 14.39 -11.01
N ASP A 150 10.10 14.76 -12.11
CA ASP A 150 10.71 13.82 -13.07
C ASP A 150 12.04 13.20 -12.62
N VAL A 151 12.53 13.49 -11.41
CA VAL A 151 13.79 12.95 -10.90
C VAL A 151 13.54 11.59 -10.25
N LEU A 152 13.77 10.50 -11.00
CA LEU A 152 13.47 9.13 -10.61
C LEU A 152 14.22 8.66 -9.37
N GLU A 153 15.43 9.14 -9.14
CA GLU A 153 16.29 8.76 -8.01
C GLU A 153 15.63 9.07 -6.67
N TYR A 154 14.91 10.19 -6.55
CA TYR A 154 14.20 10.58 -5.34
C TYR A 154 12.98 9.68 -5.01
N THR A 155 12.67 8.71 -5.85
CA THR A 155 11.58 7.75 -5.64
C THR A 155 12.04 6.30 -5.61
N THR A 156 13.31 6.02 -5.96
CA THR A 156 13.88 4.67 -6.07
C THR A 156 15.02 4.42 -5.09
N ASP A 157 15.85 5.42 -4.81
CA ASP A 157 16.96 5.33 -3.85
C ASP A 157 16.47 5.62 -2.43
N PRO A 158 16.57 4.68 -1.48
CA PRO A 158 16.06 4.86 -0.13
C PRO A 158 16.78 6.00 0.65
N GLU A 159 18.05 6.29 0.36
CA GLU A 159 18.77 7.40 0.98
C GLU A 159 18.21 8.75 0.51
N LEU A 160 17.97 8.91 -0.78
CA LEU A 160 17.35 10.12 -1.35
C LEU A 160 15.87 10.24 -0.95
N ILE A 161 15.16 9.13 -0.85
CA ILE A 161 13.80 9.11 -0.29
C ILE A 161 13.85 9.64 1.15
N PHE A 162 14.78 9.14 1.98
CA PHE A 162 14.94 9.61 3.35
C PHE A 162 15.26 11.11 3.41
N GLU A 163 16.21 11.58 2.62
CA GLU A 163 16.57 13.01 2.56
C GLU A 163 15.34 13.89 2.29
N LYS A 164 14.51 13.50 1.33
CA LYS A 164 13.30 14.24 0.94
C LYS A 164 12.19 14.18 2.00
N TRP A 165 12.01 13.01 2.65
CA TRP A 165 10.82 12.74 3.45
C TRP A 165 11.02 12.79 4.97
N GLN A 166 12.26 12.88 5.48
CA GLN A 166 12.58 12.76 6.91
C GLN A 166 11.86 13.73 7.85
N ASN A 167 11.36 14.86 7.33
CA ASN A 167 10.61 15.83 8.13
C ASN A 167 9.08 15.66 8.00
N LEU A 168 8.61 14.74 7.16
CA LEU A 168 7.19 14.53 6.85
C LEU A 168 6.65 13.22 7.41
N VAL A 169 7.52 12.24 7.64
CA VAL A 169 7.15 10.89 8.10
C VAL A 169 7.91 10.53 9.38
N ASP A 170 7.58 9.38 9.97
CA ASP A 170 8.19 8.93 11.22
C ASP A 170 9.28 7.87 10.98
N VAL A 171 9.15 7.06 9.91
CA VAL A 171 10.14 6.06 9.50
C VAL A 171 10.26 6.01 7.99
N VAL A 172 11.50 5.84 7.51
CA VAL A 172 11.80 5.41 6.13
C VAL A 172 12.57 4.10 6.21
N ILE A 173 12.07 3.06 5.57
CA ILE A 173 12.74 1.76 5.49
C ILE A 173 13.65 1.74 4.27
N ASP A 174 14.94 1.47 4.49
CA ASP A 174 15.86 1.08 3.42
C ASP A 174 15.71 -0.43 3.16
N GLY A 175 14.95 -0.78 2.14
CA GLY A 175 14.80 -2.15 1.63
C GLY A 175 15.55 -2.37 0.32
N GLY A 176 16.51 -1.50 0.00
CA GLY A 176 17.19 -1.47 -1.29
C GLY A 176 16.50 -0.57 -2.31
N TYR A 177 17.05 -0.55 -3.52
CA TYR A 177 16.49 0.25 -4.60
C TYR A 177 15.08 -0.20 -4.98
N GLY A 178 14.16 0.75 -5.04
CA GLY A 178 12.78 0.52 -5.49
C GLY A 178 12.67 0.49 -7.01
N ASP A 179 11.49 0.07 -7.50
CA ASP A 179 11.13 0.20 -8.91
C ASP A 179 10.55 1.62 -9.19
N ASN A 180 10.57 2.03 -10.45
CA ASN A 180 9.95 3.27 -10.93
C ASN A 180 8.61 3.01 -11.65
N VAL A 181 8.24 1.75 -11.88
CA VAL A 181 6.98 1.36 -12.52
C VAL A 181 5.94 1.04 -11.45
N ALA A 182 4.82 1.76 -11.47
CA ALA A 182 3.75 1.54 -10.53
C ALA A 182 2.97 0.23 -10.82
N SER A 183 2.13 -0.19 -9.86
CA SER A 183 1.24 -1.35 -10.05
C SER A 183 0.24 -1.14 -11.19
N THR A 184 -0.13 -2.21 -11.87
CA THR A 184 -1.29 -2.24 -12.76
C THR A 184 -2.57 -2.13 -11.92
N VAL A 185 -3.49 -1.24 -12.32
CA VAL A 185 -4.75 -1.00 -11.60
C VAL A 185 -5.91 -1.51 -12.44
N ILE A 186 -6.68 -2.44 -11.89
CA ILE A 186 -7.82 -3.07 -12.56
C ILE A 186 -9.07 -2.90 -11.69
N ASP A 187 -10.13 -2.38 -12.26
CA ASP A 187 -11.43 -2.30 -11.61
C ASP A 187 -12.22 -3.58 -11.86
N LEU A 188 -12.39 -4.38 -10.81
CA LEU A 188 -13.20 -5.59 -10.78
C LEU A 188 -14.56 -5.36 -10.11
N SER A 189 -14.89 -4.10 -9.77
CA SER A 189 -16.22 -3.73 -9.26
C SER A 189 -17.26 -3.56 -10.38
N VAL A 190 -16.79 -3.53 -11.62
CA VAL A 190 -17.60 -3.43 -12.86
C VAL A 190 -17.45 -4.69 -13.71
N SER A 191 -18.41 -4.91 -14.62
CA SER A 191 -18.37 -6.05 -15.55
C SER A 191 -18.64 -5.53 -16.98
N PRO A 192 -17.74 -5.80 -17.94
CA PRO A 192 -16.45 -6.50 -17.82
C PRO A 192 -15.43 -5.73 -16.97
N PRO A 193 -14.34 -6.40 -16.48
CA PRO A 193 -13.24 -5.73 -15.81
C PRO A 193 -12.65 -4.58 -16.62
N GLU A 194 -12.31 -3.47 -15.94
CA GLU A 194 -11.75 -2.27 -16.59
C GLU A 194 -10.30 -2.03 -16.15
N VAL A 195 -9.39 -1.86 -17.10
CA VAL A 195 -8.01 -1.48 -16.84
C VAL A 195 -7.93 0.04 -16.64
N ILE A 196 -7.77 0.46 -15.39
CA ILE A 196 -7.68 1.89 -15.04
C ILE A 196 -6.28 2.44 -15.32
N ARG A 197 -5.25 1.60 -15.13
CA ARG A 197 -3.85 1.96 -15.40
C ARG A 197 -3.04 0.71 -15.71
N GLU A 198 -2.35 0.72 -16.83
CA GLU A 198 -1.28 -0.24 -17.08
C GLU A 198 -0.03 0.15 -16.30
N GLY A 199 0.61 -0.84 -15.68
CA GLY A 199 1.80 -0.70 -14.87
C GLY A 199 2.68 -1.94 -15.01
N LYS A 200 3.35 -2.35 -13.93
CA LYS A 200 4.29 -3.48 -13.93
C LYS A 200 3.61 -4.84 -14.15
N GLY A 201 2.35 -4.99 -13.74
CA GLY A 201 1.59 -6.24 -13.87
C GLY A 201 1.11 -6.46 -15.31
N ASN A 202 1.29 -7.68 -15.83
CA ASN A 202 0.82 -8.08 -17.17
C ASN A 202 -0.72 -8.23 -17.17
N LEU A 203 -1.38 -7.91 -18.28
CA LEU A 203 -2.82 -8.04 -18.47
C LEU A 203 -3.30 -9.45 -18.81
N ASP A 204 -2.40 -10.40 -19.06
CA ASP A 204 -2.74 -11.81 -19.36
C ASP A 204 -3.46 -12.54 -18.22
N ILE A 205 -3.65 -11.88 -17.08
CA ILE A 205 -4.43 -12.39 -15.95
C ILE A 205 -5.95 -12.26 -16.14
N LEU A 206 -6.41 -11.42 -17.06
CA LEU A 206 -7.82 -11.18 -17.39
C LEU A 206 -8.37 -12.23 -18.42
#